data_9e9bf8c8130b2731328db8718e03e83c
#
_entry.id   9e9bf8c8130b2731328db8718e03e83c
#
_cell.length_a   1.000
_cell.length_b   1.000
_cell.length_c   1.000
_cell.angle_alpha   90.00
_cell.angle_beta   90.00
_cell.angle_gamma   90.00
#
_symmetry.space_group_name_H-M   'P 1'
#
loop_
_entity.id
_entity.type
_entity.pdbx_description
1 polymer ?
#
loop_
_entity_poly.entity_id
_entity_poly.type
_entity_poly.pdbx_seq_one_letter_code
_entity_poly.pdbx_strand_id
1 'polypeptide(L)'
;VPAHFPTDEHGLGWFDGTALYEHEDPRKGFHPDWSTAIYNFGRTEVVSYLVNNALYWAEKFHLDGLRVDAVASMLYLDYSRKHGEWIPNEYGGNENLEAVRFLQDLNIRLYGNHSNVMTIAEESTSWPKVSQPVHEGGLGFGFKWNMGFMHDTLSYMSREPIHRKHHHNELTFGLLYAYSENF
;
A
#
# COMPACT_ATOMS: atom_id res chain seq x y z
N VAL A 1 -5.67 -3.04 -6.10
CA VAL A 1 -5.47 -4.17 -5.17
C VAL A 1 -5.70 -3.66 -3.76
N PRO A 2 -6.59 -4.27 -2.97
CA PRO A 2 -6.90 -3.80 -1.63
C PRO A 2 -5.82 -4.20 -0.62
N ALA A 3 -5.51 -3.28 0.30
CA ALA A 3 -4.66 -3.57 1.45
C ALA A 3 -5.41 -4.27 2.59
N HIS A 4 -6.72 -4.01 2.68
CA HIS A 4 -7.61 -4.49 3.72
C HIS A 4 -9.03 -4.68 3.16
N PHE A 5 -9.92 -5.30 3.94
CA PHE A 5 -11.28 -5.58 3.50
C PHE A 5 -12.29 -5.45 4.67
N PRO A 6 -13.58 -5.18 4.37
CA PRO A 6 -14.61 -5.08 5.39
C PRO A 6 -14.93 -6.46 6.01
N THR A 7 -15.36 -6.43 7.28
CA THR A 7 -15.75 -7.62 8.05
C THR A 7 -17.26 -7.68 8.32
N ASP A 8 -18.06 -6.95 7.53
CA ASP A 8 -19.50 -7.01 7.59
C ASP A 8 -20.06 -8.35 7.05
N GLU A 9 -21.36 -8.54 7.14
CA GLU A 9 -22.03 -9.79 6.73
C GLU A 9 -21.89 -10.12 5.24
N HIS A 10 -21.47 -9.15 4.41
CA HIS A 10 -21.24 -9.33 2.98
C HIS A 10 -19.75 -9.31 2.62
N GLY A 11 -18.87 -9.14 3.62
CA GLY A 11 -17.42 -9.12 3.47
C GLY A 11 -16.80 -10.53 3.46
N LEU A 12 -15.47 -10.56 3.36
CA LEU A 12 -14.70 -11.81 3.35
C LEU A 12 -14.27 -12.28 4.75
N GLY A 13 -14.49 -11.46 5.79
CA GLY A 13 -14.15 -11.81 7.16
C GLY A 13 -14.92 -13.04 7.63
N TRP A 14 -14.20 -14.02 8.18
CA TRP A 14 -14.79 -15.29 8.63
C TRP A 14 -15.63 -16.00 7.56
N PHE A 15 -15.19 -15.92 6.31
CA PHE A 15 -15.93 -16.36 5.14
C PHE A 15 -16.44 -17.80 5.22
N ASP A 16 -15.63 -18.70 5.75
CA ASP A 16 -15.98 -20.11 5.96
C ASP A 16 -16.18 -20.46 7.44
N GLY A 17 -16.32 -19.46 8.31
CA GLY A 17 -16.40 -19.63 9.76
C GLY A 17 -15.03 -19.70 10.44
N THR A 18 -13.95 -19.49 9.71
CA THR A 18 -12.58 -19.37 10.22
C THR A 18 -11.89 -18.10 9.68
N ALA A 19 -10.70 -17.77 10.21
CA ALA A 19 -9.86 -16.70 9.68
C ALA A 19 -9.19 -17.16 8.37
N LEU A 20 -9.92 -17.13 7.25
CA LEU A 20 -9.47 -17.61 5.95
C LEU A 20 -8.56 -16.61 5.23
N TYR A 21 -9.03 -15.39 5.05
CA TYR A 21 -8.31 -14.32 4.34
C TYR A 21 -7.46 -13.46 5.26
N GLU A 22 -7.88 -13.31 6.51
CA GLU A 22 -7.25 -12.52 7.55
C GLU A 22 -6.35 -13.35 8.47
N HIS A 23 -5.57 -12.67 9.32
CA HIS A 23 -4.97 -13.31 10.49
C HIS A 23 -5.99 -13.42 11.62
N GLU A 24 -5.98 -14.56 12.34
CA GLU A 24 -6.84 -14.79 13.50
C GLU A 24 -6.51 -13.83 14.66
N ASP A 25 -5.22 -13.55 14.89
CA ASP A 25 -4.79 -12.61 15.93
C ASP A 25 -5.05 -11.17 15.49
N PRO A 26 -5.91 -10.41 16.19
CA PRO A 26 -6.27 -9.05 15.81
C PRO A 26 -5.09 -8.07 15.82
N ARG A 27 -4.00 -8.39 16.54
CA ARG A 27 -2.76 -7.59 16.49
C ARG A 27 -2.05 -7.65 15.14
N LYS A 28 -2.41 -8.60 14.28
CA LYS A 28 -1.95 -8.74 12.90
C LYS A 28 -3.08 -8.59 11.90
N GLY A 29 -4.30 -8.96 12.26
CA GLY A 29 -5.42 -9.17 11.34
C GLY A 29 -6.46 -8.07 11.30
N PHE A 30 -6.34 -6.99 12.08
CA PHE A 30 -7.39 -5.97 12.17
C PHE A 30 -6.82 -4.55 12.26
N HIS A 31 -7.38 -3.63 11.47
CA HIS A 31 -7.09 -2.20 11.53
C HIS A 31 -8.12 -1.48 12.42
N PRO A 32 -7.75 -1.01 13.62
CA PRO A 32 -8.67 -0.32 14.53
C PRO A 32 -9.25 0.96 13.94
N ASP A 33 -8.44 1.76 13.24
CA ASP A 33 -8.83 3.06 12.68
C ASP A 33 -9.93 2.95 11.61
N TRP A 34 -9.93 1.84 10.87
CA TRP A 34 -10.85 1.63 9.73
C TRP A 34 -11.88 0.53 9.99
N SER A 35 -11.79 -0.15 11.13
CA SER A 35 -12.66 -1.31 11.45
C SER A 35 -12.67 -2.36 10.35
N THR A 36 -11.49 -2.69 9.80
CA THR A 36 -11.32 -3.59 8.66
C THR A 36 -10.32 -4.70 8.97
N ALA A 37 -10.46 -5.83 8.28
CA ALA A 37 -9.50 -6.92 8.37
C ALA A 37 -8.27 -6.69 7.48
N ILE A 38 -7.13 -7.21 7.91
CA ILE A 38 -5.88 -7.21 7.16
C ILE A 38 -5.71 -8.58 6.53
N TYR A 39 -5.38 -8.63 5.24
CA TYR A 39 -5.07 -9.87 4.56
C TYR A 39 -3.84 -10.56 5.17
N ASN A 40 -3.93 -11.88 5.29
CA ASN A 40 -2.78 -12.72 5.66
C ASN A 40 -1.86 -12.90 4.44
N PHE A 41 -0.96 -11.94 4.25
CA PHE A 41 0.00 -11.94 3.13
C PHE A 41 1.03 -13.08 3.20
N GLY A 42 1.11 -13.81 4.31
CA GLY A 42 1.92 -15.02 4.45
C GLY A 42 1.24 -16.30 3.95
N ARG A 43 -0.09 -16.27 3.72
CA ARG A 43 -0.83 -17.43 3.25
C ARG A 43 -0.80 -17.50 1.72
N THR A 44 -0.29 -18.60 1.18
CA THR A 44 -0.10 -18.80 -0.27
C THR A 44 -1.40 -18.62 -1.05
N GLU A 45 -2.53 -19.11 -0.53
CA GLU A 45 -3.85 -19.00 -1.16
C GLU A 45 -4.33 -17.55 -1.23
N VAL A 46 -4.08 -16.77 -0.19
CA VAL A 46 -4.42 -15.33 -0.14
C VAL A 46 -3.55 -14.54 -1.11
N VAL A 47 -2.25 -14.81 -1.15
CA VAL A 47 -1.33 -14.22 -2.14
C VAL A 47 -1.78 -14.57 -3.56
N SER A 48 -2.09 -15.84 -3.81
CA SER A 48 -2.60 -16.30 -5.11
C SER A 48 -3.90 -15.58 -5.50
N TYR A 49 -4.84 -15.46 -4.57
CA TYR A 49 -6.10 -14.73 -4.79
C TYR A 49 -5.84 -13.27 -5.19
N LEU A 50 -5.01 -12.54 -4.44
CA LEU A 50 -4.75 -11.12 -4.68
C LEU A 50 -3.97 -10.87 -5.99
N VAL A 51 -2.97 -11.70 -6.28
CA VAL A 51 -2.19 -11.59 -7.53
C VAL A 51 -3.07 -11.92 -8.75
N ASN A 52 -3.85 -13.01 -8.69
CA ASN A 52 -4.75 -13.36 -9.79
C ASN A 52 -5.89 -12.34 -9.95
N ASN A 53 -6.34 -11.68 -8.88
CA ASN A 53 -7.27 -10.57 -8.98
C ASN A 53 -6.67 -9.43 -9.82
N ALA A 54 -5.42 -9.04 -9.58
CA ALA A 54 -4.76 -8.00 -10.37
C ALA A 54 -4.61 -8.41 -11.85
N LEU A 55 -4.15 -9.62 -12.11
CA LEU A 55 -4.04 -10.17 -13.48
C LEU A 55 -5.40 -10.24 -14.19
N TYR A 56 -6.46 -10.65 -13.47
CA TYR A 56 -7.81 -10.72 -14.01
C TYR A 56 -8.31 -9.37 -14.51
N TRP A 57 -8.11 -8.30 -13.73
CA TRP A 57 -8.52 -6.97 -14.14
C TRP A 57 -7.73 -6.46 -15.35
N ALA A 58 -6.42 -6.72 -15.39
CA ALA A 58 -5.59 -6.36 -16.54
C ALA A 58 -5.99 -7.16 -17.79
N GLU A 59 -6.18 -8.49 -17.66
CA GLU A 59 -6.45 -9.39 -18.80
C GLU A 59 -7.88 -9.26 -19.33
N LYS A 60 -8.89 -9.26 -18.44
CA LYS A 60 -10.31 -9.33 -18.84
C LYS A 60 -10.93 -7.97 -19.10
N PHE A 61 -10.50 -6.95 -18.39
CA PHE A 61 -11.05 -5.60 -18.51
C PHE A 61 -10.08 -4.61 -19.16
N HIS A 62 -8.88 -5.06 -19.52
CA HIS A 62 -7.86 -4.26 -20.20
C HIS A 62 -7.55 -2.95 -19.47
N LEU A 63 -7.46 -3.00 -18.14
CA LEU A 63 -7.09 -1.82 -17.36
C LEU A 63 -5.65 -1.43 -17.64
N ASP A 64 -5.40 -0.14 -17.81
CA ASP A 64 -4.07 0.42 -18.08
C ASP A 64 -3.20 0.56 -16.82
N GLY A 65 -3.82 0.48 -15.64
CA GLY A 65 -3.08 0.57 -14.39
C GLY A 65 -3.88 0.15 -13.18
N LEU A 66 -3.15 -0.17 -12.12
CA LEU A 66 -3.70 -0.55 -10.82
C LEU A 66 -3.05 0.29 -9.73
N ARG A 67 -3.88 0.93 -8.90
CA ARG A 67 -3.44 1.56 -7.66
C ARG A 67 -3.55 0.57 -6.51
N VAL A 68 -2.49 0.49 -5.71
CA VAL A 68 -2.53 -0.21 -4.43
C VAL A 68 -2.72 0.83 -3.34
N ASP A 69 -3.84 0.68 -2.62
CA ASP A 69 -4.27 1.58 -1.56
C ASP A 69 -3.51 1.31 -0.27
N ALA A 70 -3.25 2.36 0.53
CA ALA A 70 -2.75 2.28 1.89
C ALA A 70 -1.52 1.36 2.07
N VAL A 71 -0.54 1.43 1.17
CA VAL A 71 0.64 0.55 1.17
C VAL A 71 1.41 0.64 2.49
N ALA A 72 1.48 1.82 3.13
CA ALA A 72 2.08 1.96 4.45
C ALA A 72 1.46 1.02 5.50
N SER A 73 0.15 0.82 5.46
CA SER A 73 -0.55 -0.09 6.38
C SER A 73 -0.23 -1.56 6.14
N MET A 74 0.24 -1.91 4.94
CA MET A 74 0.70 -3.25 4.61
C MET A 74 2.15 -3.46 5.07
N LEU A 75 3.02 -2.44 4.91
CA LEU A 75 4.45 -2.53 5.15
C LEU A 75 4.81 -2.55 6.63
N TYR A 76 4.00 -1.94 7.50
CA TYR A 76 4.32 -1.76 8.91
C TYR A 76 3.34 -2.49 9.82
N LEU A 77 3.86 -3.42 10.62
CA LEU A 77 3.10 -4.21 11.60
C LEU A 77 2.54 -3.35 12.74
N ASP A 78 3.18 -2.23 13.02
CA ASP A 78 2.80 -1.26 14.06
C ASP A 78 1.99 -0.08 13.51
N TYR A 79 1.55 -0.13 12.25
CA TYR A 79 0.77 0.94 11.64
C TYR A 79 -0.47 1.28 12.48
N SER A 80 -0.59 2.55 12.92
CA SER A 80 -1.67 3.06 13.78
C SER A 80 -1.88 2.26 15.08
N ARG A 81 -0.84 1.65 15.62
CA ARG A 81 -0.89 0.84 16.85
C ARG A 81 0.01 1.39 17.93
N LYS A 82 -0.41 1.21 19.19
CA LYS A 82 0.42 1.55 20.36
C LYS A 82 1.39 0.41 20.66
N HIS A 83 2.37 0.74 21.49
CA HIS A 83 3.28 -0.27 22.00
C HIS A 83 2.51 -1.41 22.70
N GLY A 84 2.82 -2.65 22.32
CA GLY A 84 2.15 -3.86 22.82
C GLY A 84 0.87 -4.27 22.04
N GLU A 85 0.38 -3.45 21.12
CA GLU A 85 -0.81 -3.76 20.30
C GLU A 85 -0.47 -4.41 18.94
N TRP A 86 0.78 -4.76 18.71
CA TRP A 86 1.26 -5.40 17.49
C TRP A 86 2.30 -6.49 17.80
N ILE A 87 2.60 -7.34 16.83
CA ILE A 87 3.54 -8.44 16.94
C ILE A 87 4.72 -8.17 16.00
N PRO A 88 5.96 -8.09 16.51
CA PRO A 88 7.14 -7.94 15.67
C PRO A 88 7.33 -9.08 14.67
N ASN A 89 8.07 -8.80 13.60
CA ASN A 89 8.52 -9.84 12.67
C ASN A 89 9.58 -10.76 13.33
N GLU A 90 10.01 -11.80 12.61
CA GLU A 90 10.97 -12.79 13.08
C GLU A 90 12.34 -12.23 13.50
N TYR A 91 12.67 -11.00 13.09
CA TYR A 91 13.90 -10.29 13.46
C TYR A 91 13.68 -9.24 14.56
N GLY A 92 12.44 -9.11 15.07
CA GLY A 92 12.10 -8.13 16.10
C GLY A 92 11.76 -6.73 15.55
N GLY A 93 11.73 -6.56 14.25
CA GLY A 93 11.38 -5.30 13.57
C GLY A 93 9.87 -5.13 13.35
N ASN A 94 9.50 -3.95 12.87
CA ASN A 94 8.11 -3.59 12.57
C ASN A 94 7.74 -3.76 11.08
N GLU A 95 8.68 -4.15 10.24
CA GLU A 95 8.41 -4.39 8.82
C GLU A 95 7.61 -5.69 8.66
N ASN A 96 6.54 -5.64 7.87
CA ASN A 96 5.78 -6.81 7.47
C ASN A 96 6.45 -7.49 6.27
N LEU A 97 7.35 -8.41 6.54
CA LEU A 97 8.16 -9.09 5.51
C LEU A 97 7.29 -9.90 4.53
N GLU A 98 6.15 -10.41 4.99
CA GLU A 98 5.20 -11.15 4.16
C GLU A 98 4.52 -10.21 3.14
N ALA A 99 4.11 -9.03 3.58
CA ALA A 99 3.54 -8.02 2.69
C ALA A 99 4.57 -7.46 1.70
N VAL A 100 5.80 -7.26 2.13
CA VAL A 100 6.90 -6.86 1.22
C VAL A 100 7.06 -7.88 0.09
N ARG A 101 7.16 -9.17 0.44
CA ARG A 101 7.27 -10.26 -0.56
C ARG A 101 6.06 -10.32 -1.48
N PHE A 102 4.85 -10.15 -0.92
CA PHE A 102 3.62 -10.10 -1.71
C PHE A 102 3.63 -8.96 -2.74
N LEU A 103 3.99 -7.73 -2.33
CA LEU A 103 4.03 -6.57 -3.22
C LEU A 103 5.07 -6.74 -4.34
N GLN A 104 6.23 -7.31 -4.00
CA GLN A 104 7.25 -7.63 -4.99
C GLN A 104 6.78 -8.70 -5.99
N ASP A 105 6.17 -9.79 -5.51
CA ASP A 105 5.63 -10.86 -6.37
C ASP A 105 4.49 -10.35 -7.25
N LEU A 106 3.60 -9.52 -6.72
CA LEU A 106 2.53 -8.85 -7.46
C LEU A 106 3.10 -8.08 -8.66
N ASN A 107 4.08 -7.20 -8.42
CA ASN A 107 4.67 -6.37 -9.46
C ASN A 107 5.45 -7.21 -10.50
N ILE A 108 6.24 -8.19 -10.04
CA ILE A 108 6.96 -9.10 -10.95
C ILE A 108 5.98 -9.84 -11.88
N ARG A 109 4.90 -10.41 -11.33
CA ARG A 109 3.94 -11.18 -12.13
C ARG A 109 3.11 -10.30 -13.03
N LEU A 110 2.66 -9.15 -12.56
CA LEU A 110 1.86 -8.24 -13.36
C LEU A 110 2.67 -7.72 -14.55
N TYR A 111 3.89 -7.18 -14.34
CA TYR A 111 4.74 -6.71 -15.42
C TYR A 111 5.26 -7.82 -16.34
N GLY A 112 5.47 -9.04 -15.79
CA GLY A 112 5.85 -10.20 -16.59
C GLY A 112 4.78 -10.66 -17.59
N ASN A 113 3.50 -10.45 -17.25
CA ASN A 113 2.37 -10.83 -18.12
C ASN A 113 1.84 -9.63 -18.92
N HIS A 114 1.90 -8.42 -18.37
CA HIS A 114 1.32 -7.20 -18.94
C HIS A 114 2.31 -6.03 -18.78
N SER A 115 3.33 -5.97 -19.61
CA SER A 115 4.41 -4.97 -19.51
C SER A 115 3.97 -3.52 -19.73
N ASN A 116 2.79 -3.31 -20.28
CA ASN A 116 2.19 -2.00 -20.56
C ASN A 116 1.23 -1.51 -19.46
N VAL A 117 1.00 -2.30 -18.41
CA VAL A 117 0.15 -1.89 -17.29
C VAL A 117 0.99 -1.16 -16.24
N MET A 118 0.45 -0.09 -15.69
CA MET A 118 1.10 0.67 -14.61
C MET A 118 0.69 0.13 -13.24
N THR A 119 1.63 0.09 -12.29
CA THR A 119 1.31 -0.05 -10.87
C THR A 119 1.68 1.22 -10.12
N ILE A 120 0.78 1.69 -9.27
CA ILE A 120 0.93 2.93 -8.53
C ILE A 120 0.71 2.64 -7.03
N ALA A 121 1.71 2.94 -6.20
CA ALA A 121 1.59 2.82 -4.75
C ALA A 121 1.02 4.10 -4.14
N GLU A 122 0.01 3.98 -3.29
CA GLU A 122 -0.29 5.02 -2.31
C GLU A 122 0.47 4.69 -1.04
N GLU A 123 1.68 5.24 -0.94
CA GLU A 123 2.58 5.04 0.18
C GLU A 123 2.98 6.40 0.76
N SER A 124 2.62 6.64 2.02
CA SER A 124 2.70 7.95 2.68
C SER A 124 3.89 8.10 3.63
N THR A 125 4.74 7.06 3.73
CA THR A 125 5.88 7.06 4.65
C THR A 125 7.20 7.28 3.92
N SER A 126 8.30 7.15 4.66
CA SER A 126 9.66 7.20 4.13
C SER A 126 10.21 5.83 3.71
N TRP A 127 9.34 4.85 3.45
CA TRP A 127 9.80 3.56 2.94
C TRP A 127 10.63 3.74 1.66
N PRO A 128 11.86 3.21 1.62
CA PRO A 128 12.74 3.47 0.50
C PRO A 128 12.42 2.60 -0.72
N LYS A 129 12.73 3.11 -1.90
CA LYS A 129 12.71 2.34 -3.16
C LYS A 129 11.36 1.73 -3.51
N VAL A 130 10.25 2.43 -3.23
CA VAL A 130 8.90 1.97 -3.58
C VAL A 130 8.78 1.75 -5.09
N SER A 131 9.25 2.70 -5.89
CA SER A 131 9.19 2.66 -7.36
C SER A 131 10.49 2.17 -8.02
N GLN A 132 11.40 1.57 -7.26
CA GLN A 132 12.60 0.95 -7.82
C GLN A 132 12.38 -0.53 -8.11
N PRO A 133 13.11 -1.10 -9.09
CA PRO A 133 13.01 -2.51 -9.43
C PRO A 133 13.30 -3.46 -8.26
N VAL A 134 12.63 -4.61 -8.23
CA VAL A 134 12.80 -5.61 -7.17
C VAL A 134 14.24 -6.11 -7.06
N HIS A 135 14.93 -6.31 -8.19
CA HIS A 135 16.31 -6.78 -8.19
C HIS A 135 17.33 -5.75 -7.63
N GLU A 136 16.91 -4.48 -7.48
CA GLU A 136 17.65 -3.42 -6.80
C GLU A 136 17.22 -3.23 -5.34
N GLY A 137 16.38 -4.12 -4.83
CA GLY A 137 15.84 -4.09 -3.48
C GLY A 137 14.62 -3.19 -3.31
N GLY A 138 13.94 -2.81 -4.40
CA GLY A 138 12.70 -2.04 -4.38
C GLY A 138 11.45 -2.91 -4.25
N LEU A 139 10.28 -2.25 -4.18
CA LEU A 139 8.98 -2.93 -4.20
C LEU A 139 8.49 -3.22 -5.62
N GLY A 140 9.09 -2.63 -6.65
CA GLY A 140 8.78 -2.89 -8.05
C GLY A 140 7.60 -2.13 -8.62
N PHE A 141 7.04 -1.15 -7.92
CA PHE A 141 6.01 -0.28 -8.47
C PHE A 141 6.55 0.59 -9.62
N GLY A 142 5.71 0.88 -10.60
CA GLY A 142 6.07 1.84 -11.65
C GLY A 142 6.09 3.26 -11.12
N PHE A 143 5.14 3.58 -10.24
CA PHE A 143 4.95 4.91 -9.68
C PHE A 143 4.57 4.87 -8.20
N LYS A 144 4.76 6.00 -7.54
CA LYS A 144 4.29 6.27 -6.18
C LYS A 144 3.55 7.61 -6.17
N TRP A 145 2.45 7.73 -5.44
CA TRP A 145 1.80 9.02 -5.23
C TRP A 145 2.69 9.94 -4.41
N ASN A 146 2.82 11.19 -4.87
CA ASN A 146 3.53 12.22 -4.13
C ASN A 146 2.63 12.79 -3.02
N MET A 147 2.63 12.12 -1.88
CA MET A 147 1.80 12.50 -0.73
C MET A 147 2.25 13.84 -0.11
N GLY A 148 3.55 14.17 -0.20
CA GLY A 148 4.06 15.48 0.20
C GLY A 148 3.46 16.62 -0.64
N PHE A 149 3.45 16.47 -1.96
CA PHE A 149 2.79 17.42 -2.86
C PHE A 149 1.30 17.57 -2.54
N MET A 150 0.60 16.48 -2.25
CA MET A 150 -0.81 16.53 -1.86
C MET A 150 -1.01 17.35 -0.59
N HIS A 151 -0.27 17.06 0.48
CA HIS A 151 -0.37 17.78 1.75
C HIS A 151 -0.05 19.27 1.61
N ASP A 152 1.03 19.60 0.92
CA ASP A 152 1.47 20.97 0.73
C ASP A 152 0.46 21.75 -0.11
N THR A 153 -0.06 21.15 -1.17
CA THR A 153 -1.09 21.76 -2.01
C THR A 153 -2.37 22.03 -1.23
N LEU A 154 -2.85 21.06 -0.45
CA LEU A 154 -4.04 21.23 0.38
C LEU A 154 -3.83 22.29 1.46
N SER A 155 -2.65 22.31 2.09
CA SER A 155 -2.27 23.36 3.05
C SER A 155 -2.32 24.75 2.40
N TYR A 156 -1.67 24.90 1.25
CA TYR A 156 -1.68 26.15 0.49
C TYR A 156 -3.10 26.61 0.10
N MET A 157 -3.92 25.67 -0.40
CA MET A 157 -5.28 25.99 -0.85
C MET A 157 -6.23 26.32 0.31
N SER A 158 -6.00 25.80 1.51
CA SER A 158 -6.79 26.09 2.72
C SER A 158 -6.52 27.49 3.30
N ARG A 159 -5.40 28.12 2.91
CA ARG A 159 -5.05 29.48 3.38
C ARG A 159 -5.94 30.53 2.76
N GLU A 160 -6.22 31.58 3.52
CA GLU A 160 -6.87 32.78 3.01
C GLU A 160 -6.09 33.34 1.80
N PRO A 161 -6.76 33.69 0.69
CA PRO A 161 -6.10 34.10 -0.55
C PRO A 161 -5.07 35.22 -0.39
N ILE A 162 -5.34 36.16 0.52
CA ILE A 162 -4.45 37.33 0.77
C ILE A 162 -3.09 36.86 1.35
N HIS A 163 -3.02 35.73 2.03
CA HIS A 163 -1.80 35.20 2.65
C HIS A 163 -1.03 34.23 1.74
N ARG A 164 -1.64 33.67 0.69
CA ARG A 164 -1.02 32.67 -0.20
C ARG A 164 0.27 33.13 -0.84
N LYS A 165 0.40 34.41 -1.14
CA LYS A 165 1.62 35.01 -1.72
C LYS A 165 2.88 34.81 -0.86
N HIS A 166 2.74 34.51 0.42
CA HIS A 166 3.85 34.31 1.34
C HIS A 166 4.18 32.82 1.53
N HIS A 167 3.46 31.91 0.84
CA HIS A 167 3.53 30.46 1.04
C HIS A 167 3.74 29.66 -0.26
N HIS A 168 4.25 30.31 -1.31
CA HIS A 168 4.49 29.65 -2.60
C HIS A 168 5.48 28.48 -2.53
N ASN A 169 6.37 28.46 -1.52
CA ASN A 169 7.25 27.34 -1.24
C ASN A 169 6.49 26.02 -1.01
N GLU A 170 5.27 26.06 -0.48
CA GLU A 170 4.43 24.88 -0.32
C GLU A 170 4.11 24.20 -1.65
N LEU A 171 3.99 24.94 -2.74
CA LEU A 171 3.73 24.40 -4.07
C LEU A 171 4.98 23.83 -4.76
N THR A 172 6.17 24.30 -4.39
CA THR A 172 7.42 23.93 -5.06
C THR A 172 8.21 22.85 -4.31
N PHE A 173 7.94 22.64 -3.04
CA PHE A 173 8.66 21.68 -2.20
C PHE A 173 8.53 20.23 -2.68
N GLY A 174 7.38 19.87 -3.24
CA GLY A 174 7.13 18.51 -3.75
C GLY A 174 8.10 18.02 -4.83
N LEU A 175 8.82 18.94 -5.52
CA LEU A 175 9.83 18.60 -6.52
C LEU A 175 11.06 17.88 -5.93
N LEU A 176 11.33 18.04 -4.64
CA LEU A 176 12.47 17.38 -3.98
C LEU A 176 12.37 15.84 -4.00
N TYR A 177 11.15 15.31 -4.03
CA TYR A 177 10.95 13.86 -4.04
C TYR A 177 11.19 13.21 -5.41
N ALA A 178 11.20 14.00 -6.49
CA ALA A 178 11.32 13.50 -7.87
C ALA A 178 12.68 12.86 -8.21
N TYR A 179 13.67 12.96 -7.32
CA TYR A 179 14.99 12.39 -7.52
C TYR A 179 15.14 10.97 -6.96
N SER A 180 14.21 10.52 -6.12
CA SER A 180 14.31 9.23 -5.42
C SER A 180 13.24 8.23 -5.81
N GLU A 181 12.10 8.71 -6.30
CA GLU A 181 10.96 7.90 -6.68
C GLU A 181 10.34 8.41 -8.00
N ASN A 182 9.60 7.55 -8.68
CA ASN A 182 8.77 7.94 -9.83
C ASN A 182 7.39 8.38 -9.34
N PHE A 183 6.97 9.60 -9.68
CA PHE A 183 5.67 10.16 -9.28
C PHE A 183 4.76 10.41 -10.48
#